data_45e4daf3513ead61ebe7904e8a1aac6d
#
_entry.id   45e4daf3513ead61ebe7904e8a1aac6d
#
_cell.length_a   1.000
_cell.length_b   1.000
_cell.length_c   1.000
_cell.angle_alpha   90.00
_cell.angle_beta   90.00
_cell.angle_gamma   90.00
#
_symmetry.space_group_name_H-M   'P 1'
#
loop_
_entity.id
_entity.type
_entity.pdbx_description
1 polymer ?
#
loop_
_entity_poly.entity_id
_entity_poly.type
_entity_poly.pdbx_seq_one_letter_code
_entity_poly.pdbx_strand_id
1 'polypeptide(L)'
;MSVSVGAAAPDFTLFSGKGETVTLSELKGKKVVLAFFPAAFTGVCKKELCTFQDSLAQLNGLNATVLGISVDNLFSNQAFKNQNDIAFPVLSDYARHATQSYGVALDDFVGMPGYTVAKRAVFVVDTAGNIAYSWVGPNPGVEPDYAEVQQAVSAAN
;
A
#
# COMPACT_ATOMS: atom_id res chain seq x y z
N MET A 1 -8.44 11.84 -9.19
CA MET A 1 -7.38 12.53 -8.41
C MET A 1 -7.14 11.75 -7.14
N SER A 2 -5.87 11.58 -6.77
CA SER A 2 -5.52 10.92 -5.51
C SER A 2 -5.88 11.79 -4.31
N VAL A 3 -6.00 11.16 -3.14
CA VAL A 3 -6.24 11.89 -1.89
C VAL A 3 -5.09 12.83 -1.56
N SER A 4 -5.41 13.95 -0.93
CA SER A 4 -4.45 15.01 -0.65
C SER A 4 -3.89 14.92 0.77
N VAL A 5 -2.66 15.40 0.94
CA VAL A 5 -2.06 15.59 2.26
C VAL A 5 -2.95 16.51 3.08
N GLY A 6 -3.18 16.16 4.33
CA GLY A 6 -4.06 16.87 5.26
C GLY A 6 -5.50 16.36 5.29
N ALA A 7 -5.93 15.61 4.26
CA ALA A 7 -7.26 15.02 4.24
C ALA A 7 -7.32 13.77 5.13
N ALA A 8 -8.52 13.43 5.60
CA ALA A 8 -8.72 12.14 6.28
C ALA A 8 -8.46 11.00 5.30
N ALA A 9 -7.70 10.00 5.74
CA ALA A 9 -7.45 8.81 4.93
C ALA A 9 -8.77 8.02 4.79
N PRO A 10 -9.20 7.71 3.55
CA PRO A 10 -10.39 6.88 3.36
C PRO A 10 -10.24 5.53 4.07
N ASP A 11 -11.23 5.18 4.88
CA ASP A 11 -11.21 3.92 5.63
C ASP A 11 -11.45 2.73 4.70
N PHE A 12 -10.96 1.57 5.10
CA PHE A 12 -11.21 0.32 4.38
C PHE A 12 -11.10 -0.85 5.35
N THR A 13 -11.74 -1.95 4.95
CA THR A 13 -11.55 -3.27 5.58
C THR A 13 -11.22 -4.24 4.46
N LEU A 14 -10.01 -4.77 4.46
CA LEU A 14 -9.51 -5.66 3.42
C LEU A 14 -8.96 -6.94 4.03
N PHE A 15 -9.02 -8.03 3.26
CA PHE A 15 -8.54 -9.33 3.73
C PHE A 15 -7.01 -9.42 3.63
N SER A 16 -6.40 -9.86 4.72
CA SER A 16 -4.96 -10.16 4.81
C SER A 16 -4.69 -11.65 4.76
N GLY A 17 -5.70 -12.46 5.02
CA GLY A 17 -5.65 -13.91 5.01
C GLY A 17 -7.06 -14.47 5.02
N LYS A 18 -7.20 -15.79 4.88
CA LYS A 18 -8.51 -16.44 4.91
C LYS A 18 -9.16 -16.22 6.26
N GLY A 19 -10.27 -15.48 6.29
CA GLY A 19 -10.96 -15.13 7.53
C GLY A 19 -10.29 -14.05 8.35
N GLU A 20 -9.22 -13.40 7.84
CA GLU A 20 -8.50 -12.35 8.53
C GLU A 20 -8.61 -11.04 7.78
N THR A 21 -8.98 -9.96 8.47
CA THR A 21 -9.14 -8.63 7.88
C THR A 21 -8.30 -7.61 8.62
N VAL A 22 -7.98 -6.51 7.90
CA VAL A 22 -7.37 -5.31 8.46
C VAL A 22 -8.27 -4.13 8.14
N THR A 23 -8.64 -3.38 9.16
CA THR A 23 -9.42 -2.15 9.05
C THR A 23 -8.51 -0.97 9.40
N LEU A 24 -8.36 -0.01 8.48
CA LEU A 24 -7.45 1.12 8.67
C LEU A 24 -7.78 1.91 9.92
N SER A 25 -9.07 2.22 10.16
CA SER A 25 -9.48 3.02 11.32
C SER A 25 -9.16 2.37 12.68
N GLU A 26 -8.97 1.06 12.72
CA GLU A 26 -8.56 0.35 13.93
C GLU A 26 -7.07 0.51 14.24
N LEU A 27 -6.30 1.07 13.31
CA LEU A 27 -4.86 1.28 13.46
C LEU A 27 -4.52 2.70 13.95
N LYS A 28 -5.52 3.51 14.29
CA LYS A 28 -5.28 4.83 14.88
C LYS A 28 -4.42 4.71 16.13
N GLY A 29 -3.50 5.66 16.32
CA GLY A 29 -2.47 5.57 17.34
C GLY A 29 -1.15 5.06 16.81
N LYS A 30 -1.15 4.47 15.61
CA LYS A 30 0.06 4.09 14.86
C LYS A 30 0.08 4.85 13.55
N LYS A 31 1.28 5.09 13.04
CA LYS A 31 1.47 5.55 11.66
C LYS A 31 1.33 4.36 10.73
N VAL A 32 0.76 4.55 9.56
CA VAL A 32 0.55 3.47 8.58
C VAL A 32 1.14 3.89 7.24
N VAL A 33 1.98 3.04 6.67
CA VAL A 33 2.47 3.21 5.30
C VAL A 33 1.60 2.31 4.41
N LEU A 34 0.85 2.91 3.50
CA LEU A 34 0.04 2.19 2.52
C LEU A 34 0.82 2.13 1.22
N ALA A 35 1.23 0.92 0.82
CA ALA A 35 1.97 0.69 -0.41
C ALA A 35 1.06 -0.01 -1.43
N PHE A 36 0.40 0.79 -2.28
CA PHE A 36 -0.40 0.27 -3.39
C PHE A 36 0.54 -0.17 -4.51
N PHE A 37 0.27 -1.33 -5.11
CA PHE A 37 1.04 -1.81 -6.25
C PHE A 37 0.12 -2.50 -7.27
N PRO A 38 0.51 -2.48 -8.58
CA PRO A 38 -0.38 -2.96 -9.65
C PRO A 38 -0.66 -4.47 -9.59
N ALA A 39 0.37 -5.30 -9.45
CA ALA A 39 0.17 -6.74 -9.55
C ALA A 39 1.30 -7.52 -8.87
N ALA A 40 0.93 -8.55 -8.12
CA ALA A 40 1.86 -9.51 -7.53
C ALA A 40 2.66 -10.22 -8.63
N PHE A 41 3.86 -10.69 -8.29
CA PHE A 41 4.76 -11.45 -9.18
C PHE A 41 5.32 -10.65 -10.36
N THR A 42 5.18 -9.32 -10.36
CA THR A 42 5.87 -8.45 -11.33
C THR A 42 7.15 -7.91 -10.72
N GLY A 43 8.17 -7.66 -11.54
CA GLY A 43 9.52 -7.35 -11.07
C GLY A 43 9.62 -6.12 -10.18
N VAL A 44 9.01 -4.99 -10.58
CA VAL A 44 9.06 -3.74 -9.79
C VAL A 44 8.26 -3.86 -8.50
N CYS A 45 7.12 -4.56 -8.53
CA CYS A 45 6.32 -4.78 -7.33
C CYS A 45 7.06 -5.64 -6.30
N LYS A 46 7.75 -6.70 -6.75
CA LYS A 46 8.61 -7.51 -5.90
C LYS A 46 9.70 -6.65 -5.26
N LYS A 47 10.37 -5.81 -6.06
CA LYS A 47 11.45 -4.95 -5.58
C LYS A 47 10.95 -3.94 -4.55
N GLU A 48 9.79 -3.32 -4.79
CA GLU A 48 9.18 -2.38 -3.87
C GLU A 48 8.89 -3.02 -2.51
N LEU A 49 8.16 -4.14 -2.50
CA LEU A 49 7.78 -4.78 -1.25
C LEU A 49 8.98 -5.34 -0.50
N CYS A 50 9.98 -5.89 -1.20
CA CYS A 50 11.22 -6.33 -0.57
C CYS A 50 12.01 -5.16 0.03
N THR A 51 12.01 -4.00 -0.61
CA THR A 51 12.67 -2.81 -0.07
C THR A 51 11.98 -2.33 1.22
N PHE A 52 10.64 -2.30 1.25
CA PHE A 52 9.91 -2.00 2.48
C PHE A 52 10.18 -3.05 3.57
N GLN A 53 10.27 -4.32 3.20
CA GLN A 53 10.60 -5.39 4.15
C GLN A 53 11.98 -5.16 4.77
N ASP A 54 12.98 -4.78 3.99
CA ASP A 54 14.32 -4.49 4.47
C ASP A 54 14.34 -3.32 5.46
N SER A 55 13.41 -2.38 5.32
CA SER A 55 13.27 -1.22 6.19
C SER A 55 12.30 -1.42 7.34
N LEU A 56 11.69 -2.59 7.45
CA LEU A 56 10.57 -2.82 8.37
C LEU A 56 10.92 -2.58 9.84
N ALA A 57 12.11 -3.01 10.27
CA ALA A 57 12.55 -2.81 11.64
C ALA A 57 12.68 -1.32 11.98
N GLN A 58 13.19 -0.51 11.06
CA GLN A 58 13.31 0.94 11.24
C GLN A 58 11.93 1.60 11.30
N LEU A 59 11.01 1.20 10.41
CA LEU A 59 9.65 1.73 10.39
C LEU A 59 8.90 1.36 11.67
N ASN A 60 9.03 0.11 12.14
CA ASN A 60 8.44 -0.32 13.41
C ASN A 60 9.00 0.50 14.58
N GLY A 61 10.30 0.83 14.56
CA GLY A 61 10.93 1.69 15.55
C GLY A 61 10.38 3.12 15.56
N LEU A 62 9.77 3.57 14.46
CA LEU A 62 9.10 4.86 14.34
C LEU A 62 7.58 4.77 14.63
N ASN A 63 7.11 3.67 15.22
CA ASN A 63 5.70 3.39 15.47
C ASN A 63 4.88 3.33 14.18
N ALA A 64 5.45 2.79 13.11
CA ALA A 64 4.79 2.68 11.80
C ALA A 64 4.57 1.22 11.42
N THR A 65 3.44 0.96 10.79
CA THR A 65 3.06 -0.33 10.21
C THR A 65 2.98 -0.18 8.70
N VAL A 66 3.46 -1.17 7.96
CA VAL A 66 3.37 -1.20 6.49
C VAL A 66 2.23 -2.14 6.08
N LEU A 67 1.41 -1.70 5.14
CA LEU A 67 0.38 -2.51 4.50
C LEU A 67 0.60 -2.45 2.99
N GLY A 68 0.84 -3.61 2.36
CA GLY A 68 0.84 -3.73 0.91
C GLY A 68 -0.59 -3.93 0.42
N ILE A 69 -0.98 -3.29 -0.69
CA ILE A 69 -2.35 -3.37 -1.21
C ILE A 69 -2.31 -3.55 -2.73
N SER A 70 -2.95 -4.60 -3.21
CA SER A 70 -3.19 -4.78 -4.65
C SER A 70 -4.58 -5.35 -4.88
N VAL A 71 -5.04 -5.32 -6.14
CA VAL A 71 -6.34 -5.90 -6.52
C VAL A 71 -6.26 -7.41 -6.77
N ASP A 72 -5.08 -8.00 -6.67
CA ASP A 72 -4.92 -9.45 -6.79
C ASP A 72 -5.77 -10.16 -5.75
N ASN A 73 -6.21 -11.38 -6.09
CA ASN A 73 -6.96 -12.15 -5.13
C ASN A 73 -6.09 -12.51 -3.91
N LEU A 74 -6.77 -12.87 -2.83
CA LEU A 74 -6.12 -13.16 -1.56
C LEU A 74 -5.03 -14.24 -1.67
N PHE A 75 -5.29 -15.30 -2.41
CA PHE A 75 -4.36 -16.43 -2.52
C PHE A 75 -3.09 -16.06 -3.28
N SER A 76 -3.23 -15.26 -4.35
CA SER A 76 -2.07 -14.76 -5.10
C SER A 76 -1.22 -13.82 -4.23
N ASN A 77 -1.85 -12.93 -3.48
CA ASN A 77 -1.13 -12.03 -2.57
C ASN A 77 -0.42 -12.78 -1.45
N GLN A 78 -1.05 -13.82 -0.90
CA GLN A 78 -0.41 -14.64 0.13
C GLN A 78 0.79 -15.43 -0.43
N ALA A 79 0.65 -16.01 -1.62
CA ALA A 79 1.74 -16.72 -2.27
C ALA A 79 2.91 -15.77 -2.55
N PHE A 80 2.64 -14.57 -3.04
CA PHE A 80 3.64 -13.54 -3.29
C PHE A 80 4.37 -13.14 -2.01
N LYS A 81 3.61 -12.88 -0.94
CA LYS A 81 4.13 -12.55 0.38
C LYS A 81 5.06 -13.66 0.90
N ASN A 82 4.60 -14.91 0.85
CA ASN A 82 5.35 -16.05 1.37
C ASN A 82 6.62 -16.31 0.55
N GLN A 83 6.53 -16.24 -0.77
CA GLN A 83 7.67 -16.47 -1.65
C GLN A 83 8.78 -15.45 -1.45
N ASN A 84 8.45 -14.24 -1.04
CA ASN A 84 9.41 -13.14 -0.86
C ASN A 84 9.71 -12.83 0.62
N ASP A 85 9.26 -13.68 1.53
CA ASP A 85 9.48 -13.52 2.98
C ASP A 85 9.05 -12.15 3.52
N ILE A 86 7.92 -11.64 3.03
CA ILE A 86 7.35 -10.37 3.47
C ILE A 86 6.65 -10.57 4.80
N ALA A 87 7.06 -9.85 5.85
CA ALA A 87 6.48 -9.97 7.19
C ALA A 87 5.25 -9.09 7.42
N PHE A 88 5.11 -7.99 6.66
CA PHE A 88 3.94 -7.12 6.80
C PHE A 88 2.75 -7.66 6.00
N PRO A 89 1.49 -7.29 6.36
CA PRO A 89 0.31 -7.74 5.63
C PRO A 89 0.29 -7.26 4.18
N VAL A 90 -0.14 -8.14 3.27
CA VAL A 90 -0.43 -7.80 1.87
C VAL A 90 -1.91 -8.03 1.66
N LEU A 91 -2.66 -6.95 1.47
CA LEU A 91 -4.12 -6.93 1.48
C LEU A 91 -4.68 -7.05 0.08
N SER A 92 -5.81 -7.76 -0.04
CA SER A 92 -6.51 -7.94 -1.31
C SER A 92 -7.64 -6.92 -1.44
N ASP A 93 -7.47 -5.96 -2.35
CA ASP A 93 -8.50 -5.00 -2.74
C ASP A 93 -9.24 -5.50 -4.00
N TYR A 94 -9.69 -6.75 -3.97
CA TYR A 94 -10.29 -7.43 -5.13
C TYR A 94 -11.51 -6.69 -5.69
N ALA A 95 -12.24 -5.96 -4.86
CA ALA A 95 -13.38 -5.15 -5.29
C ALA A 95 -13.00 -3.74 -5.76
N ARG A 96 -11.71 -3.38 -5.75
CA ARG A 96 -11.16 -2.07 -6.12
C ARG A 96 -11.67 -0.92 -5.26
N HIS A 97 -12.20 -1.21 -4.08
CA HIS A 97 -12.80 -0.21 -3.21
C HIS A 97 -11.76 0.82 -2.73
N ALA A 98 -10.67 0.38 -2.14
CA ALA A 98 -9.60 1.27 -1.67
C ALA A 98 -8.87 1.93 -2.85
N THR A 99 -8.62 1.18 -3.91
CA THR A 99 -8.02 1.70 -5.15
C THR A 99 -8.80 2.89 -5.69
N GLN A 100 -10.12 2.81 -5.69
CA GLN A 100 -10.99 3.89 -6.17
C GLN A 100 -11.08 5.04 -5.16
N SER A 101 -11.26 4.74 -3.88
CA SER A 101 -11.41 5.78 -2.85
C SER A 101 -10.14 6.60 -2.65
N TYR A 102 -8.96 6.01 -2.89
CA TYR A 102 -7.69 6.73 -2.85
C TYR A 102 -7.36 7.43 -4.18
N GLY A 103 -8.17 7.23 -5.22
CA GLY A 103 -7.98 7.88 -6.52
C GLY A 103 -6.77 7.34 -7.29
N VAL A 104 -6.42 6.07 -7.11
CA VAL A 104 -5.24 5.45 -7.72
C VAL A 104 -5.59 4.32 -8.69
N ALA A 105 -6.79 4.32 -9.24
CA ALA A 105 -7.18 3.33 -10.25
C ALA A 105 -6.41 3.52 -11.55
N LEU A 106 -5.91 2.41 -12.09
CA LEU A 106 -5.23 2.35 -13.39
C LEU A 106 -6.00 1.36 -14.26
N ASP A 107 -6.70 1.90 -15.26
CA ASP A 107 -7.52 1.11 -16.17
C ASP A 107 -6.69 0.50 -17.29
N ASP A 108 -7.20 -0.58 -17.86
CA ASP A 108 -6.62 -1.27 -19.02
C ASP A 108 -5.15 -1.61 -18.81
N PHE A 109 -4.83 -2.14 -17.65
CA PHE A 109 -3.46 -2.49 -17.27
C PHE A 109 -2.83 -3.42 -18.30
N VAL A 110 -1.59 -3.11 -18.71
CA VAL A 110 -0.82 -3.80 -19.76
C VAL A 110 -1.59 -3.97 -21.08
N GLY A 111 -2.46 -3.01 -21.39
CA GLY A 111 -3.26 -3.02 -22.62
C GLY A 111 -4.44 -3.97 -22.60
N MET A 112 -4.79 -4.54 -21.44
CA MET A 112 -5.92 -5.47 -21.31
C MET A 112 -7.20 -4.69 -21.01
N PRO A 113 -8.16 -4.60 -21.96
CA PRO A 113 -9.39 -3.84 -21.75
C PRO A 113 -10.18 -4.32 -20.52
N GLY A 114 -10.56 -3.37 -19.66
CA GLY A 114 -11.35 -3.65 -18.47
C GLY A 114 -10.55 -4.15 -17.27
N TYR A 115 -9.23 -4.32 -17.40
CA TYR A 115 -8.40 -4.76 -16.28
C TYR A 115 -7.94 -3.54 -15.46
N THR A 116 -8.67 -3.25 -14.38
CA THR A 116 -8.35 -2.15 -13.47
C THR A 116 -7.51 -2.65 -12.30
N VAL A 117 -6.36 -2.02 -12.10
CA VAL A 117 -5.46 -2.29 -10.97
C VAL A 117 -5.16 -1.00 -10.23
N ALA A 118 -4.38 -1.07 -9.16
CA ALA A 118 -3.89 0.11 -8.49
C ALA A 118 -2.64 0.67 -9.21
N LYS A 119 -2.54 1.98 -9.30
CA LYS A 119 -1.27 2.63 -9.61
C LYS A 119 -0.28 2.32 -8.49
N ARG A 120 1.02 2.35 -8.79
CA ARG A 120 2.02 2.32 -7.73
C ARG A 120 1.96 3.64 -6.97
N ALA A 121 1.60 3.57 -5.69
CA ALA A 121 1.39 4.76 -4.88
C ALA A 121 1.73 4.45 -3.42
N VAL A 122 2.24 5.45 -2.72
CA VAL A 122 2.54 5.34 -1.29
C VAL A 122 1.86 6.49 -0.55
N PHE A 123 1.13 6.15 0.49
CA PHE A 123 0.53 7.12 1.40
C PHE A 123 1.03 6.83 2.81
N VAL A 124 1.35 7.89 3.55
CA VAL A 124 1.63 7.76 4.98
C VAL A 124 0.45 8.37 5.73
N VAL A 125 -0.12 7.58 6.62
CA VAL A 125 -1.26 7.98 7.48
C VAL A 125 -0.71 8.22 8.88
N ASP A 126 -1.03 9.38 9.45
CA ASP A 126 -0.58 9.72 10.80
C ASP A 126 -1.43 9.03 11.88
N THR A 127 -1.07 9.23 13.15
CA THR A 127 -1.76 8.57 14.27
C THR A 127 -3.22 9.01 14.43
N ALA A 128 -3.59 10.17 13.89
CA ALA A 128 -4.97 10.67 13.91
C ALA A 128 -5.81 10.15 12.74
N GLY A 129 -5.18 9.47 11.77
CA GLY A 129 -5.88 8.94 10.59
C GLY A 129 -5.92 9.89 9.41
N ASN A 130 -5.03 10.88 9.37
CA ASN A 130 -4.94 11.83 8.26
C ASN A 130 -3.75 11.51 7.35
N ILE A 131 -3.84 11.89 6.08
CA ILE A 131 -2.76 11.71 5.10
C ILE A 131 -1.64 12.71 5.43
N ALA A 132 -0.46 12.18 5.77
CA ALA A 132 0.74 12.98 6.05
C ALA A 132 1.66 13.08 4.84
N TYR A 133 1.59 12.11 3.92
CA TYR A 133 2.43 12.05 2.73
C TYR A 133 1.70 11.31 1.62
N SER A 134 1.89 11.74 0.38
CA SER A 134 1.28 11.13 -0.79
C SER A 134 2.26 11.13 -1.96
N TRP A 135 2.47 9.97 -2.57
CA TRP A 135 3.22 9.83 -3.81
C TRP A 135 2.48 8.87 -4.73
N VAL A 136 2.32 9.26 -5.98
CA VAL A 136 1.74 8.40 -7.03
C VAL A 136 2.71 8.33 -8.18
N GLY A 137 3.13 7.13 -8.55
CA GLY A 137 4.06 6.91 -9.66
C GLY A 137 3.45 7.30 -10.99
N PRO A 138 4.24 7.91 -11.89
CA PRO A 138 3.75 8.30 -13.23
C PRO A 138 3.47 7.09 -14.12
N ASN A 139 4.08 5.95 -13.85
CA ASN A 139 3.82 4.68 -14.52
C ASN A 139 4.26 3.51 -13.62
N PRO A 140 3.83 2.26 -13.91
CA PRO A 140 4.13 1.11 -13.04
C PRO A 140 5.61 0.77 -12.89
N GLY A 141 6.47 1.25 -13.77
CA GLY A 141 7.91 0.98 -13.72
C GLY A 141 8.70 1.87 -12.78
N VAL A 142 8.07 2.91 -12.21
CA VAL A 142 8.75 3.85 -11.31
C VAL A 142 8.50 3.46 -9.87
N GLU A 143 9.60 3.30 -9.10
CA GLU A 143 9.54 3.04 -7.66
C GLU A 143 9.44 4.36 -6.88
N PRO A 144 8.88 4.32 -5.64
CA PRO A 144 8.93 5.48 -4.76
C PRO A 144 10.36 5.77 -4.30
N ASP A 145 10.59 6.99 -3.84
CA ASP A 145 11.80 7.34 -3.10
C ASP A 145 11.63 6.86 -1.65
N TYR A 146 12.25 5.75 -1.31
CA TYR A 146 12.09 5.11 0.00
C TYR A 146 12.64 5.95 1.14
N ALA A 147 13.70 6.71 0.89
CA ALA A 147 14.25 7.63 1.89
C ALA A 147 13.26 8.75 2.21
N GLU A 148 12.60 9.28 1.20
CA GLU A 148 11.55 10.29 1.35
C GLU A 148 10.36 9.75 2.14
N VAL A 149 9.94 8.52 1.86
CA VAL A 149 8.87 7.86 2.61
C VAL A 149 9.25 7.71 4.09
N GLN A 150 10.46 7.24 4.36
CA GLN A 150 10.94 7.06 5.73
C GLN A 150 11.03 8.39 6.48
N GLN A 151 11.48 9.45 5.81
CA GLN A 151 11.51 10.78 6.36
C GLN A 151 10.10 11.30 6.67
N ALA A 152 9.14 11.06 5.78
CA ALA A 152 7.75 11.42 6.00
C ALA A 152 7.15 10.69 7.21
N VAL A 153 7.47 9.42 7.39
CA VAL A 153 7.05 8.64 8.57
C VAL A 153 7.66 9.24 9.83
N SER A 154 8.93 9.58 9.81
CA SER A 154 9.63 10.18 10.95
C SER A 154 9.02 11.53 11.32
N ALA A 155 8.64 12.34 10.34
CA ALA A 155 8.07 13.68 10.55
C ALA A 155 6.58 13.66 10.91
N ALA A 156 5.86 12.57 10.64
CA ALA A 156 4.42 12.47 10.91
C ALA A 156 4.13 12.39 12.41
N ASN A 157 2.98 12.91 12.80
CA ASN A 157 2.50 12.83 14.18
C ASN A 157 1.94 11.40 14.50
#